data_82d118c9ca43f96064d50d17ac17aaf4
#
_entry.id   82d118c9ca43f96064d50d17ac17aaf4
#
_cell.length_a   1.000
_cell.length_b   1.000
_cell.length_c   1.000
_cell.angle_alpha   90.00
_cell.angle_beta   90.00
_cell.angle_gamma   90.00
#
_symmetry.space_group_name_H-M   'P 1'
#
loop_
_entity.id
_entity.type
_entity.pdbx_description
1 polymer ?
#
loop_
_entity_poly.entity_id
_entity_poly.type
_entity_poly.pdbx_seq_one_letter_code
_entity_poly.pdbx_strand_id
1 'polypeptide(L)'
;MRDRSAVVIVESHKVLLIKRTHKEAVYYVFPGGGIEQGETPEAAAEREALEELGLKVIVREKISEVLFNGTQHYFIADILAGILGSGQGEEYTDKGTDRGTYTPVWVGIEKLCTLDVRPQEMAIQIKTCWEEK
;
A
#
# COMPACT_ATOMS: atom_id res chain seq x y z
N MET A 1 9.61 12.34 -12.68
CA MET A 1 8.74 11.16 -12.60
C MET A 1 9.51 9.97 -12.08
N ARG A 2 8.91 9.19 -11.26
CA ARG A 2 9.58 8.06 -10.66
C ARG A 2 8.62 6.88 -10.58
N ASP A 3 9.10 5.72 -11.02
CA ASP A 3 8.31 4.50 -10.90
C ASP A 3 8.20 4.10 -9.43
N ARG A 4 7.09 3.52 -9.08
CA ARG A 4 6.79 3.11 -7.70
C ARG A 4 6.25 1.69 -7.69
N SER A 5 6.45 1.02 -6.56
CA SER A 5 5.90 -0.31 -6.34
C SER A 5 5.10 -0.31 -5.05
N ALA A 6 3.98 -1.01 -5.06
CA ALA A 6 3.12 -1.12 -3.90
C ALA A 6 2.65 -2.57 -3.75
N VAL A 7 2.24 -2.92 -2.54
CA VAL A 7 1.75 -4.25 -2.23
C VAL A 7 0.25 -4.22 -1.97
N VAL A 8 -0.41 -5.31 -2.37
CA VAL A 8 -1.82 -5.56 -2.06
C VAL A 8 -1.82 -6.81 -1.18
N ILE A 9 -2.06 -6.60 0.11
CA ILE A 9 -2.06 -7.68 1.09
C ILE A 9 -3.50 -7.88 1.56
N VAL A 10 -4.05 -9.06 1.31
CA VAL A 10 -5.44 -9.38 1.65
C VAL A 10 -5.47 -10.56 2.61
N GLU A 11 -6.11 -10.37 3.76
CA GLU A 11 -6.32 -11.44 4.74
C GLU A 11 -7.72 -11.29 5.31
N SER A 12 -8.43 -12.40 5.46
CA SER A 12 -9.78 -12.40 6.05
C SER A 12 -10.71 -11.37 5.41
N HIS A 13 -10.64 -11.28 4.10
CA HIS A 13 -11.47 -10.37 3.29
C HIS A 13 -11.22 -8.90 3.62
N LYS A 14 -10.02 -8.58 4.08
CA LYS A 14 -9.60 -7.20 4.36
C LYS A 14 -8.29 -6.93 3.65
N VAL A 15 -8.12 -5.69 3.22
CA VAL A 15 -6.88 -5.26 2.56
C VAL A 15 -6.14 -4.29 3.47
N LEU A 16 -4.82 -4.42 3.50
CA LEU A 16 -3.97 -3.56 4.33
C LEU A 16 -3.66 -2.28 3.57
N LEU A 17 -4.06 -1.16 4.13
CA LEU A 17 -3.84 0.16 3.55
C LEU A 17 -3.15 1.07 4.56
N ILE A 18 -2.64 2.18 4.08
CA ILE A 18 -2.12 3.25 4.94
C ILE A 18 -3.17 4.35 4.95
N LYS A 19 -3.73 4.60 6.12
CA LYS A 19 -4.66 5.72 6.32
C LYS A 19 -3.86 6.99 6.50
N ARG A 20 -4.12 7.96 5.69
CA ARG A 20 -3.46 9.25 5.78
C ARG A 20 -4.45 10.33 6.19
N THR A 21 -4.04 11.13 7.16
CA THR A 21 -4.81 12.29 7.59
C THR A 21 -3.91 13.48 7.42
N HIS A 22 -4.33 14.43 6.59
CA HIS A 22 -3.55 15.63 6.35
C HIS A 22 -4.50 16.82 6.33
N LYS A 23 -4.33 17.72 7.27
CA LYS A 23 -5.26 18.82 7.50
C LYS A 23 -6.65 18.24 7.78
N GLU A 24 -7.64 18.51 6.95
CA GLU A 24 -8.97 17.95 7.17
C GLU A 24 -9.28 16.76 6.26
N ALA A 25 -8.32 16.38 5.43
CA ALA A 25 -8.53 15.29 4.48
C ALA A 25 -8.13 13.96 5.09
N VAL A 26 -8.96 12.94 4.86
CA VAL A 26 -8.67 11.55 5.23
C VAL A 26 -8.74 10.72 3.95
N TYR A 27 -7.67 10.01 3.66
CA TYR A 27 -7.64 9.13 2.49
C TYR A 27 -6.74 7.94 2.76
N TYR A 28 -6.78 6.96 1.87
CA TYR A 28 -6.10 5.69 2.04
C TYR A 28 -5.25 5.40 0.82
N VAL A 29 -4.04 4.90 1.04
CA VAL A 29 -3.12 4.54 -0.05
C VAL A 29 -2.57 3.14 0.21
N PHE A 30 -2.06 2.52 -0.86
CA PHE A 30 -1.43 1.22 -0.74
C PHE A 30 0.00 1.37 -0.23
N PRO A 31 0.45 0.46 0.64
CA PRO A 31 1.85 0.51 1.11
C PRO A 31 2.80 0.38 -0.07
N GLY A 32 3.79 1.24 -0.13
CA GLY A 32 4.74 1.21 -1.23
C GLY A 32 5.58 2.46 -1.29
N GLY A 33 6.40 2.55 -2.30
CA GLY A 33 7.26 3.71 -2.49
C GLY A 33 8.04 3.62 -3.79
N GLY A 34 9.02 4.51 -3.93
CA GLY A 34 9.79 4.61 -5.16
C GLY A 34 10.74 3.43 -5.36
N ILE A 35 10.90 3.05 -6.61
CA ILE A 35 11.87 2.03 -7.00
C ILE A 35 13.24 2.68 -7.09
N GLU A 36 14.22 2.09 -6.44
CA GLU A 36 15.58 2.64 -6.45
C GLU A 36 16.37 2.09 -7.63
N GLN A 37 17.42 2.82 -7.99
CA GLN A 37 18.24 2.44 -9.12
C GLN A 37 18.81 1.02 -8.92
N GLY A 38 18.67 0.19 -9.94
CA GLY A 38 19.16 -1.19 -9.88
C GLY A 38 18.22 -2.16 -9.21
N GLU A 39 17.09 -1.68 -8.71
CA GLU A 39 16.12 -2.50 -8.00
C GLU A 39 15.02 -2.95 -8.95
N THR A 40 14.57 -4.20 -8.82
CA THR A 40 13.39 -4.64 -9.57
C THR A 40 12.13 -4.10 -8.88
N PRO A 41 11.02 -3.97 -9.62
CA PRO A 41 9.77 -3.57 -8.97
C PRO A 41 9.34 -4.50 -7.84
N GLU A 42 9.57 -5.81 -7.99
CA GLU A 42 9.24 -6.79 -6.95
C GLU A 42 10.08 -6.57 -5.69
N ALA A 43 11.38 -6.36 -5.85
CA ALA A 43 12.27 -6.12 -4.72
C ALA A 43 11.91 -4.82 -4.02
N ALA A 44 11.56 -3.79 -4.80
CA ALA A 44 11.14 -2.51 -4.23
C ALA A 44 9.88 -2.67 -3.40
N ALA A 45 8.90 -3.45 -3.89
CA ALA A 45 7.67 -3.68 -3.16
C ALA A 45 7.95 -4.36 -1.81
N GLU A 46 8.83 -5.36 -1.81
CA GLU A 46 9.17 -6.08 -0.57
C GLU A 46 9.93 -5.18 0.40
N ARG A 47 10.86 -4.39 -0.10
CA ARG A 47 11.62 -3.46 0.74
C ARG A 47 10.71 -2.41 1.35
N GLU A 48 9.83 -1.82 0.56
CA GLU A 48 8.91 -0.79 1.06
C GLU A 48 7.94 -1.34 2.09
N ALA A 49 7.47 -2.57 1.90
CA ALA A 49 6.60 -3.20 2.89
C ALA A 49 7.30 -3.34 4.24
N LEU A 50 8.57 -3.73 4.22
CA LEU A 50 9.34 -3.84 5.45
C LEU A 50 9.54 -2.47 6.10
N GLU A 51 9.92 -1.48 5.32
CA GLU A 51 10.17 -0.14 5.83
C GLU A 51 8.89 0.52 6.37
N GLU A 52 7.81 0.41 5.61
CA GLU A 52 6.57 1.11 5.93
C GLU A 52 5.71 0.39 6.96
N LEU A 53 5.67 -0.93 6.89
CA LEU A 53 4.75 -1.73 7.71
C LEU A 53 5.45 -2.52 8.80
N GLY A 54 6.75 -2.76 8.67
CA GLY A 54 7.45 -3.67 9.56
C GLY A 54 7.18 -5.13 9.22
N LEU A 55 6.70 -5.41 8.02
CA LEU A 55 6.33 -6.76 7.62
C LEU A 55 7.25 -7.26 6.52
N LYS A 56 7.74 -8.48 6.71
CA LYS A 56 8.46 -9.18 5.66
C LYS A 56 7.42 -9.90 4.81
N VAL A 57 7.39 -9.59 3.53
CA VAL A 57 6.39 -10.15 2.61
C VAL A 57 7.07 -10.84 1.45
N ILE A 58 6.33 -11.73 0.80
CA ILE A 58 6.76 -12.30 -0.46
C ILE A 58 5.75 -11.87 -1.53
N VAL A 59 6.27 -11.29 -2.61
CA VAL A 59 5.47 -10.89 -3.75
C VAL A 59 5.05 -12.13 -4.53
N ARG A 60 3.76 -12.22 -4.86
CA ARG A 60 3.23 -13.36 -5.61
C ARG A 60 3.06 -13.04 -7.08
N GLU A 61 2.20 -12.09 -7.40
CA GLU A 61 1.96 -11.74 -8.79
C GLU A 61 1.65 -10.26 -8.91
N LYS A 62 1.93 -9.74 -10.10
CA LYS A 62 1.59 -8.36 -10.42
C LYS A 62 0.16 -8.32 -10.92
N ILE A 63 -0.67 -7.51 -10.30
CA ILE A 63 -2.07 -7.43 -10.68
C ILE A 63 -2.41 -6.19 -11.48
N SER A 64 -1.56 -5.17 -11.46
CA SER A 64 -1.87 -3.95 -12.22
C SER A 64 -0.67 -3.05 -12.35
N GLU A 65 -0.72 -2.20 -13.37
CA GLU A 65 0.15 -1.06 -13.53
C GLU A 65 -0.73 0.15 -13.78
N VAL A 66 -0.46 1.22 -13.08
CA VAL A 66 -1.20 2.46 -13.24
C VAL A 66 -0.22 3.56 -13.61
N LEU A 67 -0.53 4.30 -14.66
CA LEU A 67 0.32 5.42 -15.09
C LEU A 67 -0.08 6.67 -14.34
N PHE A 68 0.81 7.15 -13.48
CA PHE A 68 0.61 8.37 -12.73
C PHE A 68 1.97 8.86 -12.24
N ASN A 69 2.52 9.89 -12.91
CA ASN A 69 3.86 10.39 -12.61
C ASN A 69 4.90 9.27 -12.62
N GLY A 70 4.91 8.49 -13.70
CA GLY A 70 5.68 7.27 -13.82
C GLY A 70 4.77 6.08 -13.80
N THR A 71 5.32 4.88 -13.66
CA THR A 71 4.54 3.66 -13.59
C THR A 71 4.40 3.22 -12.14
N GLN A 72 3.17 2.98 -11.72
CA GLN A 72 2.86 2.45 -10.40
C GLN A 72 2.59 0.95 -10.56
N HIS A 73 3.44 0.12 -9.96
CA HIS A 73 3.30 -1.34 -10.04
C HIS A 73 2.60 -1.85 -8.78
N TYR A 74 1.60 -2.72 -8.94
CA TYR A 74 0.85 -3.27 -7.81
C TYR A 74 0.98 -4.79 -7.80
N PHE A 75 1.44 -5.33 -6.68
CA PHE A 75 1.70 -6.76 -6.52
C PHE A 75 0.89 -7.33 -5.36
N ILE A 76 0.29 -8.49 -5.60
CA ILE A 76 -0.27 -9.28 -4.50
C ILE A 76 0.90 -9.84 -3.71
N ALA A 77 0.86 -9.70 -2.39
CA ALA A 77 1.92 -10.18 -1.52
C ALA A 77 1.35 -10.87 -0.30
N ASP A 78 2.09 -11.84 0.22
CA ASP A 78 1.73 -12.56 1.43
C ASP A 78 2.69 -12.19 2.56
N ILE A 79 2.17 -12.11 3.76
CA ILE A 79 2.99 -11.81 4.93
C ILE A 79 3.74 -13.07 5.35
N LEU A 80 5.05 -12.97 5.48
CA LEU A 80 5.89 -14.06 5.98
C LEU A 80 6.22 -13.92 7.45
N ALA A 81 6.47 -12.69 7.90
CA ALA A 81 6.93 -12.45 9.27
C ALA A 81 6.81 -10.96 9.59
N GLY A 82 7.02 -10.60 10.84
CA GLY A 82 7.06 -9.21 11.27
C GLY A 82 5.85 -8.83 12.10
N ILE A 83 5.94 -7.63 12.65
CA ILE A 83 4.88 -7.07 13.48
C ILE A 83 4.41 -5.77 12.81
N LEU A 84 3.14 -5.72 12.49
CA LEU A 84 2.56 -4.53 11.85
C LEU A 84 2.76 -3.31 12.73
N GLY A 85 3.24 -2.23 12.13
CA GLY A 85 3.50 -1.00 12.85
C GLY A 85 4.93 -0.86 13.36
N SER A 86 5.79 -1.87 13.13
CA SER A 86 7.18 -1.82 13.59
C SER A 86 8.13 -1.25 12.54
N GLY A 87 7.60 -0.71 11.44
CA GLY A 87 8.42 -0.16 10.37
C GLY A 87 9.25 1.03 10.85
N GLN A 88 10.35 1.27 10.14
CA GLN A 88 11.30 2.34 10.46
C GLN A 88 11.15 3.56 9.55
N GLY A 89 10.12 3.58 8.72
CA GLY A 89 9.91 4.66 7.79
C GLY A 89 9.49 5.96 8.46
N GLU A 90 9.74 7.07 7.79
CA GLU A 90 9.38 8.39 8.31
C GLU A 90 7.89 8.55 8.50
N GLU A 91 7.11 7.70 7.85
CA GLU A 91 5.66 7.72 7.92
C GLU A 91 5.15 7.57 9.35
N TYR A 92 5.95 6.97 10.22
CA TYR A 92 5.54 6.76 11.61
C TYR A 92 5.94 7.89 12.54
N THR A 93 6.60 8.91 12.02
CA THR A 93 7.19 9.96 12.86
C THR A 93 6.60 11.32 12.63
N ASP A 94 5.32 11.40 12.31
CA ASP A 94 4.69 12.69 12.14
C ASP A 94 4.45 13.33 13.48
N LYS A 95 5.27 14.32 13.82
CA LYS A 95 5.19 14.98 15.11
C LYS A 95 5.09 16.48 14.88
N GLY A 96 3.88 16.92 14.56
CA GLY A 96 3.63 18.34 14.41
C GLY A 96 4.13 18.92 13.10
N THR A 97 4.30 18.09 12.09
CA THR A 97 4.62 18.57 10.75
C THR A 97 3.36 18.68 9.93
N ASP A 98 3.45 19.34 8.78
CA ASP A 98 2.32 19.46 7.87
C ASP A 98 2.07 18.22 7.03
N ARG A 99 2.82 17.16 7.25
CA ARG A 99 2.64 15.92 6.47
C ARG A 99 1.41 15.12 6.85
N GLY A 100 0.87 15.34 8.05
CA GLY A 100 -0.26 14.57 8.54
C GLY A 100 0.19 13.24 9.14
N THR A 101 -0.70 12.27 9.21
CA THR A 101 -0.42 10.98 9.83
C THR A 101 -0.41 9.85 8.81
N TYR A 102 0.28 8.77 9.17
CA TYR A 102 0.37 7.56 8.37
C TYR A 102 0.09 6.39 9.31
N THR A 103 -1.04 5.73 9.13
CA THR A 103 -1.43 4.65 10.03
C THR A 103 -1.83 3.42 9.23
N PRO A 104 -1.15 2.28 9.41
CA PRO A 104 -1.59 1.04 8.74
C PRO A 104 -2.93 0.60 9.30
N VAL A 105 -3.85 0.26 8.42
CA VAL A 105 -5.19 -0.18 8.80
C VAL A 105 -5.65 -1.31 7.90
N TRP A 106 -6.47 -2.21 8.44
CA TRP A 106 -7.14 -3.24 7.65
C TRP A 106 -8.52 -2.72 7.27
N VAL A 107 -8.82 -2.74 5.99
CA VAL A 107 -10.10 -2.22 5.47
C VAL A 107 -10.84 -3.36 4.78
N GLY A 108 -12.09 -3.58 5.17
CA GLY A 108 -12.92 -4.59 4.53
C GLY A 108 -13.05 -4.31 3.04
N ILE A 109 -12.93 -5.37 2.22
CA ILE A 109 -12.98 -5.21 0.77
C ILE A 109 -14.31 -4.59 0.34
N GLU A 110 -15.39 -4.92 1.03
CA GLU A 110 -16.71 -4.36 0.71
C GLU A 110 -16.80 -2.86 0.92
N LYS A 111 -15.86 -2.28 1.67
CA LYS A 111 -15.85 -0.85 1.95
C LYS A 111 -14.92 -0.05 1.06
N LEU A 112 -14.11 -0.72 0.25
CA LEU A 112 -13.07 -0.03 -0.53
C LEU A 112 -13.62 1.09 -1.42
N CYS A 113 -14.76 0.86 -2.05
CA CYS A 113 -15.32 1.84 -2.97
C CYS A 113 -16.13 2.94 -2.27
N THR A 114 -16.31 2.83 -0.96
CA THR A 114 -17.01 3.87 -0.18
C THR A 114 -16.04 4.83 0.48
N LEU A 115 -14.74 4.53 0.43
CA LEU A 115 -13.70 5.35 1.03
C LEU A 115 -12.87 6.03 -0.05
N ASP A 116 -12.14 7.06 0.35
CA ASP A 116 -11.23 7.75 -0.56
C ASP A 116 -9.92 6.96 -0.65
N VAL A 117 -9.94 5.88 -1.43
CA VAL A 117 -8.77 5.05 -1.67
C VAL A 117 -8.11 5.52 -2.96
N ARG A 118 -6.83 5.76 -2.91
CA ARG A 118 -6.07 6.29 -4.05
C ARG A 118 -5.00 5.30 -4.47
N PRO A 119 -4.97 4.88 -5.72
CA PRO A 119 -5.89 5.28 -6.81
C PRO A 119 -7.20 4.50 -6.72
N GLN A 120 -8.29 5.16 -7.07
CA GLN A 120 -9.63 4.58 -7.00
C GLN A 120 -9.76 3.35 -7.89
N GLU A 121 -9.10 3.34 -9.03
CA GLU A 121 -9.14 2.22 -9.95
C GLU A 121 -8.63 0.93 -9.33
N MET A 122 -7.68 1.01 -8.40
CA MET A 122 -7.20 -0.17 -7.69
C MET A 122 -8.24 -0.68 -6.70
N ALA A 123 -8.95 0.23 -6.04
CA ALA A 123 -10.03 -0.18 -5.13
C ALA A 123 -11.10 -0.96 -5.89
N ILE A 124 -11.47 -0.46 -7.07
CA ILE A 124 -12.47 -1.10 -7.91
C ILE A 124 -11.97 -2.48 -8.38
N GLN A 125 -10.73 -2.55 -8.82
CA GLN A 125 -10.15 -3.81 -9.30
C GLN A 125 -10.10 -4.86 -8.20
N ILE A 126 -9.68 -4.48 -7.00
CA ILE A 126 -9.59 -5.41 -5.88
C ILE A 126 -10.97 -5.90 -5.48
N LYS A 127 -11.93 -4.99 -5.38
CA LYS A 127 -13.29 -5.37 -5.02
C LYS A 127 -13.85 -6.37 -6.03
N THR A 128 -13.68 -6.10 -7.31
CA THR A 128 -14.15 -6.99 -8.37
C THR A 128 -13.49 -8.37 -8.26
N CYS A 129 -12.16 -8.41 -8.09
CA CYS A 129 -11.44 -9.67 -8.06
C CYS A 129 -11.81 -10.53 -6.86
N TRP A 130 -11.98 -9.94 -5.70
CA TRP A 130 -12.23 -10.72 -4.48
C TRP A 130 -13.70 -11.03 -4.24
N GLU A 131 -14.60 -10.21 -4.73
CA GLU A 131 -16.03 -10.51 -4.60
C GLU A 131 -16.49 -11.65 -5.48
N GLU A 132 -15.76 -11.94 -6.54
CA GLU A 132 -16.09 -13.04 -7.44
C GLU A 132 -15.59 -14.40 -6.94
N LYS A 133 -14.91 -14.41 -5.82
CA LYS A 133 -14.42 -15.64 -5.20
C LYS A 133 -15.36 -16.12 -4.08
#